data_9e4e00616575128736d93d8b7ecb57c2
#
_entry.id   9e4e00616575128736d93d8b7ecb57c2
#
_cell.length_a   1.000
_cell.length_b   1.000
_cell.length_c   1.000
_cell.angle_alpha   90.00
_cell.angle_beta   90.00
_cell.angle_gamma   90.00
#
_symmetry.space_group_name_H-M   'P 1'
#
loop_
_entity.id
_entity.type
_entity.pdbx_description
1 polymer ?
#
loop_
_entity_poly.entity_id
_entity_poly.type
_entity_poly.pdbx_seq_one_letter_code
_entity_poly.pdbx_strand_id
1 'polypeptide(L)'
;MSSKIIGCGALFYTLDTQRFLVLHRVQSKQNHVWGLVGGTTVNENLWEGLHREIKEEVGDVEIKKKIPMETFISNDENFLYHTFLCVVDKEFIPKLNTEHDGYAWVSFGNWPKPLHQGLRKTLQNKMNQVKLDTVFKMLKLM
;
A
#
# COMPACT_ATOMS: atom_id res chain seq x y z
N MET A 1 21.71 2.17 21.59
CA MET A 1 21.43 2.49 20.18
C MET A 1 19.98 2.17 19.86
N SER A 2 19.27 3.15 19.36
CA SER A 2 17.94 2.89 18.88
C SER A 2 17.99 2.22 17.50
N SER A 3 17.35 1.10 17.35
CA SER A 3 17.21 0.46 16.05
C SER A 3 16.10 1.14 15.26
N LYS A 4 16.31 1.29 13.95
CA LYS A 4 15.29 1.84 13.06
C LYS A 4 14.18 0.82 12.84
N ILE A 5 12.95 1.31 12.83
CA ILE A 5 11.78 0.51 12.46
C ILE A 5 11.50 0.77 10.99
N ILE A 6 11.47 -0.30 10.20
CA ILE A 6 11.24 -0.21 8.76
C ILE A 6 9.91 -0.87 8.43
N GLY A 7 9.01 -0.10 7.85
CA GLY A 7 7.73 -0.59 7.37
C GLY A 7 7.66 -0.57 5.85
N CYS A 8 6.74 -1.32 5.31
CA CYS A 8 6.49 -1.36 3.86
C CYS A 8 5.01 -1.52 3.60
N GLY A 9 4.55 -0.95 2.50
CA GLY A 9 3.16 -1.03 2.10
C GLY A 9 3.00 -1.15 0.60
N ALA A 10 1.93 -1.82 0.19
CA ALA A 10 1.58 -2.03 -1.20
C ALA A 10 0.26 -1.34 -1.51
N LEU A 11 0.28 -0.42 -2.45
CA LEU A 11 -0.93 0.13 -3.05
C LEU A 11 -1.15 -0.64 -4.35
N PHE A 12 -2.13 -1.55 -4.36
CA PHE A 12 -2.45 -2.33 -5.54
C PHE A 12 -3.25 -1.50 -6.53
N TYR A 13 -2.88 -1.63 -7.80
CA TYR A 13 -3.53 -0.95 -8.92
C TYR A 13 -3.80 -1.95 -10.03
N THR A 14 -5.01 -1.95 -10.59
CA THR A 14 -5.38 -2.88 -11.65
C THR A 14 -5.36 -2.23 -13.02
N LEU A 15 -4.85 -2.96 -14.00
CA LEU A 15 -4.81 -2.49 -15.39
C LEU A 15 -6.20 -2.51 -16.03
N ASP A 16 -7.05 -3.45 -15.67
CA ASP A 16 -8.37 -3.61 -16.31
C ASP A 16 -9.36 -2.52 -15.88
N THR A 17 -9.50 -2.24 -14.58
CA THR A 17 -10.48 -1.28 -14.06
C THR A 17 -9.87 0.05 -13.68
N GLN A 18 -8.55 0.14 -13.59
CA GLN A 18 -7.83 1.33 -13.14
C GLN A 18 -8.24 1.74 -11.73
N ARG A 19 -8.48 0.76 -10.85
CA ARG A 19 -8.87 1.00 -9.47
C ARG A 19 -7.80 0.50 -8.50
N PHE A 20 -7.87 1.01 -7.29
CA PHE A 20 -6.92 0.75 -6.21
C PHE A 20 -7.57 -0.04 -5.10
N LEU A 21 -6.80 -0.92 -4.45
CA LEU A 21 -7.27 -1.70 -3.32
C LEU A 21 -6.98 -0.99 -2.01
N VAL A 22 -8.00 -0.87 -1.17
CA VAL A 22 -7.87 -0.46 0.23
C VAL A 22 -8.54 -1.48 1.12
N LEU A 23 -7.96 -1.68 2.31
CA LEU A 23 -8.43 -2.64 3.29
C LEU A 23 -8.94 -1.92 4.53
N HIS A 24 -10.04 -2.41 5.10
CA HIS A 24 -10.60 -1.86 6.33
C HIS A 24 -9.95 -2.53 7.54
N ARG A 25 -9.30 -1.73 8.38
CA ARG A 25 -8.53 -2.20 9.53
C ARG A 25 -9.39 -2.28 10.78
N VAL A 26 -9.23 -3.36 11.54
CA VAL A 26 -9.99 -3.58 12.78
C VAL A 26 -9.12 -3.90 13.99
N GLN A 27 -7.81 -4.11 13.79
CA GLN A 27 -6.87 -4.41 14.87
C GLN A 27 -5.65 -3.51 14.74
N SER A 28 -5.57 -2.48 15.51
CA SER A 28 -4.38 -1.65 15.70
C SER A 28 -4.78 -0.35 16.36
N LYS A 29 -3.82 0.52 16.64
CA LYS A 29 -4.09 1.87 17.15
C LYS A 29 -4.93 2.71 16.18
N GLN A 30 -4.80 2.45 14.88
CA GLN A 30 -5.63 3.07 13.86
C GLN A 30 -6.59 2.02 13.31
N ASN A 31 -7.60 1.69 14.10
CA ASN A 31 -8.65 0.76 13.68
C ASN A 31 -9.83 1.53 13.07
N HIS A 32 -10.71 0.79 12.39
CA HIS A 32 -11.87 1.35 11.69
C HIS A 32 -11.48 2.41 10.66
N VAL A 33 -10.30 2.26 10.04
CA VAL A 33 -9.82 3.12 8.95
C VAL A 33 -9.45 2.25 7.77
N TRP A 34 -9.45 2.86 6.58
CA TRP A 34 -9.05 2.21 5.34
C TRP A 34 -7.58 2.49 5.07
N GLY A 35 -6.83 1.45 4.76
CA GLY A 35 -5.39 1.56 4.57
C GLY A 35 -4.85 0.64 3.51
N LEU A 36 -3.52 0.67 3.38
CA LEU A 36 -2.78 -0.18 2.46
C LEU A 36 -2.58 -1.58 3.04
N VAL A 37 -2.17 -2.50 2.16
CA VAL A 37 -1.55 -3.76 2.55
C VAL A 37 -0.14 -3.47 3.04
N GLY A 38 0.25 -3.91 4.22
CA GLY A 38 1.61 -3.69 4.70
C GLY A 38 1.80 -3.85 6.19
N GLY A 39 3.02 -3.64 6.62
CA GLY A 39 3.40 -3.74 8.03
C GLY A 39 4.89 -3.49 8.21
N THR A 40 5.41 -3.84 9.39
CA THR A 40 6.83 -3.69 9.70
C THR A 40 7.63 -4.93 9.28
N THR A 41 8.89 -4.72 8.89
CA THR A 41 9.80 -5.84 8.58
C THR A 41 10.30 -6.48 9.88
N VAL A 42 10.55 -7.79 9.84
CA VAL A 42 11.01 -8.56 10.99
C VAL A 42 12.20 -9.41 10.56
N ASN A 43 13.42 -8.94 10.87
CA ASN A 43 14.66 -9.65 10.54
C ASN A 43 14.73 -10.12 9.08
N GLU A 44 14.27 -9.28 8.17
CA GLU A 44 14.19 -9.60 6.73
C GLU A 44 14.49 -8.34 5.93
N ASN A 45 14.84 -8.49 4.66
CA ASN A 45 15.01 -7.35 3.80
C ASN A 45 13.63 -6.79 3.38
N LEU A 46 13.65 -5.61 2.77
CA LEU A 46 12.41 -4.89 2.43
C LEU A 46 11.49 -5.70 1.51
N TRP A 47 12.06 -6.36 0.50
CA TRP A 47 11.26 -7.13 -0.47
C TRP A 47 10.65 -8.37 0.17
N GLU A 48 11.40 -9.08 1.00
CA GLU A 48 10.89 -10.22 1.73
C GLU A 48 9.76 -9.81 2.67
N GLY A 49 9.94 -8.68 3.38
CA GLY A 49 8.92 -8.13 4.26
C GLY A 49 7.64 -7.76 3.52
N LEU A 50 7.77 -7.10 2.38
CA LEU A 50 6.62 -6.72 1.56
C LEU A 50 5.86 -7.95 1.07
N HIS A 51 6.56 -8.95 0.54
CA HIS A 51 5.94 -10.19 0.06
C HIS A 51 5.25 -10.96 1.19
N ARG A 52 5.87 -11.01 2.37
CA ARG A 52 5.29 -11.66 3.54
C ARG A 52 3.98 -10.98 3.94
N GLU A 53 3.99 -9.65 4.05
CA GLU A 53 2.79 -8.87 4.42
C GLU A 53 1.68 -9.04 3.39
N ILE A 54 2.01 -9.03 2.11
CA ILE A 54 1.02 -9.25 1.05
C ILE A 54 0.37 -10.62 1.22
N LYS A 55 1.18 -11.66 1.41
CA LYS A 55 0.66 -13.02 1.56
C LYS A 55 -0.21 -13.16 2.80
N GLU A 56 0.20 -12.57 3.93
CA GLU A 56 -0.56 -12.62 5.18
C GLU A 56 -1.89 -11.88 5.09
N GLU A 57 -1.94 -10.74 4.39
CA GLU A 57 -3.09 -9.86 4.42
C GLU A 57 -4.06 -10.06 3.25
N VAL A 58 -3.60 -10.49 2.09
CA VAL A 58 -4.44 -10.66 0.91
C VAL A 58 -4.30 -12.00 0.20
N GLY A 59 -3.28 -12.79 0.54
CA GLY A 59 -3.05 -14.09 -0.08
C GLY A 59 -2.03 -14.04 -1.21
N ASP A 60 -2.01 -15.10 -2.02
CA ASP A 60 -1.09 -15.18 -3.15
C ASP A 60 -1.63 -14.35 -4.31
N VAL A 61 -0.86 -13.34 -4.72
CA VAL A 61 -1.23 -12.43 -5.78
C VAL A 61 -0.08 -12.34 -6.78
N GLU A 62 -0.39 -12.49 -8.06
CA GLU A 62 0.61 -12.29 -9.11
C GLU A 62 0.76 -10.80 -9.39
N ILE A 63 1.92 -10.24 -9.05
CA ILE A 63 2.22 -8.83 -9.22
C ILE A 63 3.05 -8.66 -10.49
N LYS A 64 2.53 -7.87 -11.42
CA LYS A 64 3.18 -7.62 -12.70
C LYS A 64 4.35 -6.66 -12.58
N LYS A 65 4.18 -5.60 -11.80
CA LYS A 65 5.21 -4.60 -11.55
C LYS A 65 5.12 -4.08 -10.13
N LYS A 66 6.27 -3.82 -9.52
CA LYS A 66 6.39 -3.16 -8.22
C LYS A 66 7.18 -1.88 -8.44
N ILE A 67 6.53 -0.75 -8.24
CA ILE A 67 7.12 0.55 -8.53
C ILE A 67 7.28 1.31 -7.22
N PRO A 68 8.52 1.69 -6.83
CA PRO A 68 8.71 2.51 -5.64
C PRO A 68 7.97 3.83 -5.78
N MET A 69 7.18 4.18 -4.79
CA MET A 69 6.35 5.38 -4.81
C MET A 69 6.85 6.43 -3.84
N GLU A 70 7.06 6.06 -2.58
CA GLU A 70 7.47 7.00 -1.55
C GLU A 70 8.29 6.29 -0.48
N THR A 71 9.28 7.01 0.06
CA THR A 71 9.94 6.65 1.32
C THR A 71 9.66 7.76 2.31
N PHE A 72 8.91 7.44 3.36
CA PHE A 72 8.65 8.35 4.47
C PHE A 72 9.70 8.13 5.55
N ILE A 73 10.25 9.22 6.07
CA ILE A 73 11.21 9.20 7.17
C ILE A 73 10.65 10.07 8.29
N SER A 74 10.55 9.51 9.49
CA SER A 74 10.08 10.28 10.65
C SER A 74 11.06 11.37 11.04
N ASN A 75 10.61 12.37 11.81
CA ASN A 75 11.44 13.49 12.23
C ASN A 75 12.68 13.05 13.01
N ASP A 76 12.57 11.99 13.81
CA ASP A 76 13.68 11.45 14.57
C ASP A 76 14.53 10.45 13.78
N GLU A 77 14.15 10.18 12.51
CA GLU A 77 14.81 9.24 11.61
C GLU A 77 14.83 7.79 12.11
N ASN A 78 14.01 7.46 13.10
CA ASN A 78 13.91 6.11 13.64
C ASN A 78 12.84 5.24 12.97
N PHE A 79 11.96 5.84 12.16
CA PHE A 79 10.92 5.13 11.43
C PHE A 79 11.00 5.48 9.96
N LEU A 80 11.11 4.44 9.13
CA LEU A 80 11.06 4.55 7.68
C LEU A 80 9.90 3.72 7.16
N TYR A 81 9.15 4.25 6.21
CA TYR A 81 8.05 3.52 5.57
C TYR A 81 8.16 3.63 4.06
N HIS A 82 8.25 2.49 3.40
CA HIS A 82 8.38 2.42 1.94
C HIS A 82 7.04 1.99 1.34
N THR A 83 6.50 2.82 0.47
CA THR A 83 5.26 2.53 -0.24
C THR A 83 5.56 2.17 -1.70
N PHE A 84 4.99 1.07 -2.17
CA PHE A 84 5.15 0.58 -3.53
C PHE A 84 3.80 0.55 -4.23
N LEU A 85 3.78 0.97 -5.49
CA LEU A 85 2.63 0.73 -6.36
C LEU A 85 2.80 -0.67 -6.95
N CYS A 86 1.86 -1.56 -6.63
CA CYS A 86 1.89 -2.95 -7.09
C CYS A 86 0.84 -3.14 -8.18
N VAL A 87 1.28 -3.29 -9.41
CA VAL A 87 0.41 -3.38 -10.58
C VAL A 87 0.00 -4.83 -10.82
N VAL A 88 -1.31 -5.06 -10.92
CA VAL A 88 -1.88 -6.37 -11.24
C VAL A 88 -2.80 -6.24 -12.46
N ASP A 89 -3.06 -7.35 -13.15
CA ASP A 89 -3.89 -7.35 -14.34
C ASP A 89 -5.36 -7.11 -14.05
N LYS A 90 -5.88 -7.75 -13.01
CA LYS A 90 -7.31 -7.75 -12.68
C LYS A 90 -7.53 -7.57 -11.19
N GLU A 91 -8.70 -7.06 -10.83
CA GLU A 91 -9.13 -7.07 -9.45
C GLU A 91 -9.22 -8.51 -8.95
N PHE A 92 -8.82 -8.71 -7.71
CA PHE A 92 -8.90 -10.01 -7.07
C PHE A 92 -9.69 -9.89 -5.77
N ILE A 93 -10.15 -11.02 -5.26
CA ILE A 93 -10.82 -11.08 -3.96
C ILE A 93 -9.73 -11.37 -2.93
N PRO A 94 -9.38 -10.38 -2.07
CA PRO A 94 -8.32 -10.60 -1.09
C PRO A 94 -8.74 -11.63 -0.05
N LYS A 95 -7.78 -12.45 0.35
CA LYS A 95 -7.97 -13.44 1.41
C LYS A 95 -7.59 -12.80 2.73
N LEU A 96 -8.54 -12.09 3.33
CA LEU A 96 -8.29 -11.27 4.52
C LEU A 96 -7.96 -12.12 5.74
N ASN A 97 -7.08 -11.57 6.60
CA ASN A 97 -6.77 -12.13 7.90
C ASN A 97 -7.59 -11.41 8.99
N THR A 98 -7.27 -11.66 10.26
CA THR A 98 -8.01 -11.08 11.38
C THR A 98 -7.80 -9.58 11.57
N GLU A 99 -6.79 -8.99 10.92
CA GLU A 99 -6.51 -7.55 11.04
C GLU A 99 -7.43 -6.69 10.19
N HIS A 100 -8.10 -7.28 9.22
CA HIS A 100 -8.96 -6.58 8.26
C HIS A 100 -10.30 -7.30 8.13
N ASP A 101 -11.39 -6.55 8.10
CA ASP A 101 -12.74 -7.11 7.95
C ASP A 101 -13.43 -6.70 6.65
N GLY A 102 -12.76 -5.94 5.79
CA GLY A 102 -13.35 -5.55 4.53
C GLY A 102 -12.31 -5.02 3.54
N TYR A 103 -12.71 -4.92 2.29
CA TYR A 103 -11.87 -4.37 1.24
C TYR A 103 -12.73 -3.62 0.22
N ALA A 104 -12.10 -2.73 -0.52
CA ALA A 104 -12.76 -2.03 -1.62
C ALA A 104 -11.74 -1.73 -2.72
N TRP A 105 -12.19 -1.87 -3.96
CA TRP A 105 -11.48 -1.38 -5.13
C TRP A 105 -12.10 -0.05 -5.53
N VAL A 106 -11.30 1.02 -5.53
CA VAL A 106 -11.82 2.37 -5.72
C VAL A 106 -10.99 3.11 -6.77
N SER A 107 -11.65 4.01 -7.50
CA SER A 107 -10.97 4.92 -8.42
C SER A 107 -10.19 5.96 -7.64
N PHE A 108 -9.12 6.48 -8.24
CA PHE A 108 -8.32 7.54 -7.61
C PHE A 108 -9.23 8.72 -7.23
N GLY A 109 -9.12 9.15 -6.00
CA GLY A 109 -9.93 10.26 -5.46
C GLY A 109 -11.22 9.82 -4.79
N ASN A 110 -11.70 8.61 -5.03
CA ASN A 110 -12.92 8.09 -4.42
C ASN A 110 -12.63 7.22 -3.20
N TRP A 111 -11.70 7.68 -2.38
CA TRP A 111 -11.25 6.93 -1.21
C TRP A 111 -12.34 6.85 -0.16
N PRO A 112 -12.58 5.66 0.43
CA PRO A 112 -13.53 5.55 1.54
C PRO A 112 -13.00 6.29 2.77
N LYS A 113 -13.91 6.69 3.64
CA LYS A 113 -13.57 7.44 4.84
C LYS A 113 -13.87 6.62 6.09
N PRO A 114 -13.08 6.75 7.13
CA PRO A 114 -11.85 7.53 7.22
C PRO A 114 -10.65 6.77 6.65
N LEU A 115 -9.72 7.49 6.03
CA LEU A 115 -8.46 6.92 5.59
C LEU A 115 -7.46 6.85 6.73
N HIS A 116 -6.60 5.83 6.70
CA HIS A 116 -5.42 5.79 7.54
C HIS A 116 -4.62 7.08 7.35
N GLN A 117 -4.17 7.70 8.44
CA GLN A 117 -3.54 9.02 8.40
C GLN A 117 -2.31 9.06 7.48
N GLY A 118 -1.46 8.04 7.55
CA GLY A 118 -0.26 7.95 6.70
C GLY A 118 -0.61 7.84 5.23
N LEU A 119 -1.60 7.01 4.89
CA LEU A 119 -2.06 6.87 3.51
C LEU A 119 -2.65 8.18 2.99
N ARG A 120 -3.45 8.86 3.80
CA ARG A 120 -4.02 10.15 3.42
C ARG A 120 -2.94 11.16 3.06
N LYS A 121 -1.89 11.26 3.87
CA LYS A 121 -0.76 12.17 3.61
C LYS A 121 -0.03 11.80 2.33
N THR A 122 0.21 10.50 2.10
CA THR A 122 0.86 10.02 0.89
C THR A 122 0.06 10.39 -0.36
N LEU A 123 -1.26 10.20 -0.33
CA LEU A 123 -2.14 10.49 -1.48
C LEU A 123 -2.33 11.99 -1.71
N GLN A 124 -2.23 12.81 -0.68
CA GLN A 124 -2.35 14.28 -0.79
C GLN A 124 -1.04 14.96 -1.17
N ASN A 125 0.08 14.23 -1.12
CA ASN A 125 1.38 14.78 -1.47
C ASN A 125 1.48 15.03 -2.97
N LYS A 126 1.77 16.28 -3.36
CA LYS A 126 1.81 16.68 -4.77
C LYS A 126 2.89 15.95 -5.57
N MET A 127 4.05 15.68 -4.96
CA MET A 127 5.12 14.95 -5.62
C MET A 127 4.66 13.52 -5.95
N ASN A 128 3.96 12.87 -5.02
CA ASN A 128 3.43 11.53 -5.25
C ASN A 128 2.35 11.53 -6.33
N GLN A 129 1.51 12.57 -6.38
CA GLN A 129 0.49 12.70 -7.42
C GLN A 129 1.12 12.82 -8.79
N VAL A 130 2.20 13.60 -8.93
CA VAL A 130 2.94 13.73 -10.19
C VAL A 130 3.55 12.38 -10.59
N LYS A 131 4.15 11.66 -9.65
CA LYS A 131 4.69 10.33 -9.90
C LYS A 131 3.62 9.36 -10.40
N LEU A 132 2.46 9.35 -9.74
CA LEU A 132 1.35 8.48 -10.13
C LEU A 132 0.86 8.81 -11.53
N ASP A 133 0.67 10.09 -11.84
CA ASP A 133 0.24 10.51 -13.17
C ASP A 133 1.22 10.05 -14.24
N THR A 134 2.51 10.20 -13.98
CA THR A 134 3.57 9.75 -14.89
C THR A 134 3.52 8.25 -15.11
N VAL A 135 3.40 7.48 -14.02
CA VAL A 135 3.33 6.02 -14.09
C VAL A 135 2.10 5.58 -14.87
N PHE A 136 0.94 6.20 -14.62
CA PHE A 136 -0.30 5.84 -15.33
C PHE A 136 -0.19 6.08 -16.82
N LYS A 137 0.44 7.19 -17.23
CA LYS A 137 0.71 7.45 -18.65
C LYS A 137 1.61 6.40 -19.26
N MET A 138 2.65 5.97 -18.53
CA MET A 138 3.55 4.93 -18.99
C MET A 138 2.84 3.57 -19.10
N LEU A 139 1.99 3.23 -18.15
CA LEU A 139 1.23 1.97 -18.16
C LEU A 139 0.26 1.89 -19.34
N LYS A 140 -0.32 3.02 -19.75
CA LYS A 140 -1.22 3.05 -20.90
C LYS A 140 -0.52 2.80 -22.23
N LEU A 141 0.80 2.98 -22.27
CA LEU A 141 1.60 2.75 -23.48
C LEU A 141 2.08 1.30 -23.63
N MET A 142 1.80 0.48 -22.65
CA MET A 142 2.22 -0.92 -22.63
C MET A 142 1.22 -1.82 -23.31
#